data_1e8c4badfe0af6770c1cbd7012432535
#
_entry.id   1e8c4badfe0af6770c1cbd7012432535
#
_cell.length_a   1.000
_cell.length_b   1.000
_cell.length_c   1.000
_cell.angle_alpha   90.00
_cell.angle_beta   90.00
_cell.angle_gamma   90.00
#
_symmetry.space_group_name_H-M   'P 1'
#
loop_
_entity.id
_entity.type
_entity.pdbx_description
1 polymer ?
#
loop_
_entity_poly.entity_id
_entity_poly.type
_entity_poly.pdbx_seq_one_letter_code
_entity_poly.pdbx_strand_id
1 'polypeptide(L)'
;MGDKKPDFLKVCEDFTTEKMREFNENNPDVPGVYYQSFGCKMSHPFSDINLSTANAVIRHIEGENDGLVSLESAKWGENFSVLSSNSFRGISHLDAIDLRRHRLTSKKGDGISDICDFYVTMVEGLKERGF
;
A
#
# COMPACT_ATOMS: atom_id res chain seq x y z
N MET A 1 -3.72 25.31 -13.31
CA MET A 1 -4.45 24.85 -14.50
C MET A 1 -5.08 23.51 -14.10
N GLY A 2 -6.40 23.41 -14.04
CA GLY A 2 -7.09 22.14 -13.77
C GLY A 2 -7.73 21.62 -15.04
N ASP A 3 -7.92 20.30 -15.11
CA ASP A 3 -8.71 19.68 -16.16
C ASP A 3 -10.15 20.22 -16.09
N LYS A 4 -10.64 20.81 -17.18
CA LYS A 4 -11.97 21.40 -17.25
C LYS A 4 -13.07 20.37 -17.53
N LYS A 5 -12.69 19.12 -17.87
CA LYS A 5 -13.62 18.02 -18.12
C LYS A 5 -13.00 16.69 -17.66
N PRO A 6 -12.79 16.50 -16.35
CA PRO A 6 -12.23 15.25 -15.85
C PRO A 6 -13.17 14.08 -16.18
N ASP A 7 -12.64 13.06 -16.82
CA ASP A 7 -13.36 11.82 -17.11
C ASP A 7 -13.02 10.77 -16.07
N PHE A 8 -13.71 10.81 -14.96
CA PHE A 8 -13.50 9.87 -13.85
C PHE A 8 -13.75 8.41 -14.24
N LEU A 9 -14.73 8.16 -15.10
CA LEU A 9 -15.06 6.80 -15.53
C LEU A 9 -13.91 6.21 -16.35
N LYS A 10 -13.33 6.97 -17.25
CA LYS A 10 -12.18 6.55 -18.03
C LYS A 10 -10.96 6.24 -17.14
N VAL A 11 -10.72 7.07 -16.12
CA VAL A 11 -9.67 6.79 -15.14
C VAL A 11 -9.94 5.46 -14.41
N CYS A 12 -11.18 5.21 -13.98
CA CYS A 12 -11.53 3.93 -13.35
C CYS A 12 -11.36 2.74 -14.30
N GLU A 13 -11.68 2.90 -15.58
CA GLU A 13 -11.47 1.85 -16.59
C GLU A 13 -9.99 1.49 -16.76
N ASP A 14 -9.10 2.48 -16.72
CA ASP A 14 -7.66 2.26 -16.83
C ASP A 14 -7.07 1.51 -15.62
N PHE A 15 -7.74 1.56 -14.45
CA PHE A 15 -7.33 0.86 -13.23
C PHE A 15 -8.09 -0.46 -12.98
N THR A 16 -8.79 -0.99 -13.97
CA THR A 16 -9.37 -2.32 -13.82
C THR A 16 -8.30 -3.40 -13.75
N THR A 17 -8.58 -4.50 -13.06
CA THR A 17 -7.65 -5.64 -12.92
C THR A 17 -7.17 -6.16 -14.27
N GLU A 18 -8.06 -6.21 -15.27
CA GLU A 18 -7.72 -6.65 -16.62
C GLU A 18 -6.75 -5.70 -17.33
N LYS A 19 -7.03 -4.39 -17.27
CA LYS A 19 -6.14 -3.37 -17.85
C LYS A 19 -4.79 -3.32 -17.17
N MET A 20 -4.74 -3.45 -15.85
CA MET A 20 -3.49 -3.47 -15.11
C MET A 20 -2.67 -4.73 -15.41
N ARG A 21 -3.32 -5.88 -15.61
CA ARG A 21 -2.62 -7.10 -16.05
C ARG A 21 -1.99 -6.90 -17.43
N GLU A 22 -2.77 -6.40 -18.41
CA GLU A 22 -2.27 -6.08 -19.75
C GLU A 22 -1.09 -5.09 -19.71
N PHE A 23 -1.22 -4.07 -18.87
CA PHE A 23 -0.15 -3.09 -18.66
C PHE A 23 1.13 -3.76 -18.13
N ASN A 24 1.03 -4.61 -17.11
CA ASN A 24 2.16 -5.28 -16.49
C ASN A 24 2.83 -6.27 -17.45
N GLU A 25 2.06 -6.99 -18.26
CA GLU A 25 2.58 -7.89 -19.29
C GLU A 25 3.39 -7.14 -20.37
N ASN A 26 2.95 -5.93 -20.73
CA ASN A 26 3.61 -5.09 -21.71
C ASN A 26 4.77 -4.24 -21.15
N ASN A 27 4.88 -4.14 -19.84
CA ASN A 27 5.90 -3.34 -19.15
C ASN A 27 6.65 -4.19 -18.09
N PRO A 28 7.42 -5.21 -18.52
CA PRO A 28 8.16 -6.05 -17.59
C PRO A 28 9.27 -5.27 -16.89
N ASP A 29 9.67 -5.76 -15.73
CA ASP A 29 10.80 -5.22 -14.97
C ASP A 29 12.07 -5.15 -15.83
N VAL A 30 12.80 -4.05 -15.73
CA VAL A 30 14.04 -3.84 -16.47
C VAL A 30 15.17 -4.63 -15.80
N PRO A 31 15.89 -5.50 -16.53
CA PRO A 31 17.02 -6.25 -15.98
C PRO A 31 18.08 -5.32 -15.36
N GLY A 32 18.53 -5.65 -14.15
CA GLY A 32 19.54 -4.87 -13.42
C GLY A 32 18.99 -3.70 -12.62
N VAL A 33 17.69 -3.47 -12.64
CA VAL A 33 16.99 -2.52 -11.73
C VAL A 33 16.47 -3.29 -10.52
N TYR A 34 16.71 -2.78 -9.32
CA TYR A 34 16.15 -3.35 -8.09
C TYR A 34 14.72 -2.84 -7.88
N TYR A 35 13.77 -3.75 -7.85
CA TYR A 35 12.37 -3.47 -7.58
C TYR A 35 11.99 -3.96 -6.18
N GLN A 36 11.33 -3.10 -5.42
CA GLN A 36 10.87 -3.39 -4.08
C GLN A 36 9.47 -2.80 -3.88
N SER A 37 8.56 -3.59 -3.32
CA SER A 37 7.21 -3.14 -3.04
C SER A 37 6.76 -3.52 -1.63
N PHE A 38 5.82 -2.76 -1.09
CA PHE A 38 5.27 -2.95 0.25
C PHE A 38 3.74 -2.89 0.20
N GLY A 39 3.11 -3.86 0.86
CA GLY A 39 1.67 -3.84 1.08
C GLY A 39 1.35 -3.54 2.54
N CYS A 40 0.26 -2.82 2.76
CA CYS A 40 -0.31 -2.59 4.08
C CYS A 40 -1.65 -3.29 4.22
N LYS A 41 -2.08 -3.53 5.44
CA LYS A 41 -3.40 -4.09 5.69
C LYS A 41 -4.07 -3.55 6.94
N MET A 42 -5.36 -3.28 6.81
CA MET A 42 -6.24 -3.02 7.94
C MET A 42 -6.63 -4.34 8.60
N SER A 43 -6.66 -4.38 9.94
CA SER A 43 -7.09 -5.57 10.67
C SER A 43 -8.60 -5.83 10.53
N HIS A 44 -9.39 -4.78 10.42
CA HIS A 44 -10.84 -4.85 10.21
C HIS A 44 -11.36 -3.55 9.55
N PRO A 45 -12.58 -3.56 8.94
CA PRO A 45 -13.09 -2.40 8.21
C PRO A 45 -13.17 -1.11 9.03
N PHE A 46 -13.41 -1.20 10.34
CA PHE A 46 -13.49 -0.02 11.22
C PHE A 46 -12.14 0.51 11.69
N SER A 47 -11.04 -0.06 11.25
CA SER A 47 -9.68 0.46 11.52
C SER A 47 -9.50 1.88 10.98
N ASP A 48 -10.14 2.18 9.85
CA ASP A 48 -10.24 3.51 9.28
C ASP A 48 -11.67 3.74 8.74
N ILE A 49 -12.40 4.64 9.39
CA ILE A 49 -13.82 4.87 9.08
C ILE A 49 -14.03 5.37 7.64
N ASN A 50 -13.13 6.19 7.12
CA ASN A 50 -13.24 6.72 5.76
C ASN A 50 -13.02 5.64 4.69
N LEU A 51 -12.27 4.59 5.04
CA LEU A 51 -11.94 3.48 4.15
C LEU A 51 -12.75 2.23 4.45
N SER A 52 -13.66 2.26 5.42
CA SER A 52 -14.33 1.06 5.93
C SER A 52 -15.16 0.34 4.86
N THR A 53 -15.92 1.08 4.06
CA THR A 53 -16.73 0.50 2.98
C THR A 53 -15.85 -0.11 1.89
N ALA A 54 -14.83 0.62 1.45
CA ALA A 54 -13.89 0.13 0.44
C ALA A 54 -13.13 -1.09 0.95
N ASN A 55 -12.62 -1.06 2.21
CA ASN A 55 -11.97 -2.21 2.82
C ASN A 55 -12.87 -3.44 2.84
N ALA A 56 -14.16 -3.30 3.19
CA ALA A 56 -15.08 -4.43 3.24
C ALA A 56 -15.33 -5.03 1.85
N VAL A 57 -15.50 -4.19 0.82
CA VAL A 57 -15.69 -4.62 -0.57
C VAL A 57 -14.45 -5.33 -1.09
N ILE A 58 -13.27 -4.72 -0.97
CA ILE A 58 -12.01 -5.31 -1.45
C ILE A 58 -11.71 -6.61 -0.69
N ARG A 59 -11.98 -6.66 0.62
CA ARG A 59 -11.79 -7.87 1.43
C ARG A 59 -12.63 -9.03 0.94
N HIS A 60 -13.83 -8.77 0.45
CA HIS A 60 -14.71 -9.81 -0.09
C HIS A 60 -14.23 -10.32 -1.46
N ILE A 61 -13.61 -9.46 -2.28
CA ILE A 61 -13.21 -9.77 -3.66
C ILE A 61 -11.77 -10.29 -3.73
N GLU A 62 -10.83 -9.59 -3.07
CA GLU A 62 -9.39 -9.82 -3.20
C GLU A 62 -8.69 -10.17 -1.86
N GLY A 63 -9.39 -10.08 -0.72
CA GLY A 63 -8.85 -10.43 0.58
C GLY A 63 -8.25 -9.26 1.36
N GLU A 64 -7.11 -9.51 2.00
CA GLU A 64 -6.45 -8.52 2.87
C GLU A 64 -6.04 -7.26 2.10
N ASN A 65 -6.38 -6.08 2.66
CA ASN A 65 -6.16 -4.80 2.00
C ASN A 65 -6.02 -3.66 3.03
N ASP A 66 -5.52 -2.52 2.58
CA ASP A 66 -5.32 -1.32 3.38
C ASP A 66 -6.49 -0.32 3.31
N GLY A 67 -7.58 -0.72 2.64
CA GLY A 67 -8.77 0.09 2.40
C GLY A 67 -8.87 0.68 0.99
N LEU A 68 -7.81 0.65 0.20
CA LEU A 68 -7.80 1.05 -1.23
C LEU A 68 -7.08 0.04 -2.12
N VAL A 69 -6.05 -0.64 -1.61
CA VAL A 69 -5.20 -1.56 -2.38
C VAL A 69 -5.14 -2.91 -1.65
N SER A 70 -5.38 -4.00 -2.35
CA SER A 70 -5.20 -5.35 -1.80
C SER A 70 -3.73 -5.70 -1.71
N LEU A 71 -3.37 -6.65 -0.84
CA LEU A 71 -1.99 -7.15 -0.77
C LEU A 71 -1.57 -7.79 -2.09
N GLU A 72 -2.50 -8.41 -2.79
CA GLU A 72 -2.22 -9.01 -4.10
C GLU A 72 -1.90 -7.96 -5.15
N SER A 73 -2.68 -6.88 -5.20
CA SER A 73 -2.46 -5.75 -6.11
C SER A 73 -1.20 -4.94 -5.79
N ALA A 74 -0.76 -4.95 -4.52
CA ALA A 74 0.45 -4.24 -4.10
C ALA A 74 1.75 -4.97 -4.45
N LYS A 75 1.68 -6.25 -4.83
CA LYS A 75 2.87 -7.04 -5.16
C LYS A 75 3.48 -6.58 -6.47
N TRP A 76 4.75 -6.20 -6.42
CA TRP A 76 5.55 -5.89 -7.58
C TRP A 76 7.02 -6.27 -7.36
N GLY A 77 7.67 -6.77 -8.41
CA GLY A 77 9.06 -7.23 -8.36
C GLY A 77 9.26 -8.46 -7.46
N GLU A 78 10.53 -8.81 -7.23
CA GLU A 78 10.91 -9.98 -6.44
C GLU A 78 10.90 -9.72 -4.92
N ASN A 79 10.94 -8.44 -4.51
CA ASN A 79 11.09 -8.05 -3.12
C ASN A 79 9.81 -7.41 -2.58
N PHE A 80 8.81 -8.23 -2.31
CA PHE A 80 7.57 -7.80 -1.69
C PHE A 80 7.57 -8.07 -0.18
N SER A 81 7.14 -7.11 0.61
CA SER A 81 6.96 -7.26 2.05
C SER A 81 5.65 -6.66 2.52
N VAL A 82 5.06 -7.29 3.54
CA VAL A 82 3.83 -6.79 4.15
C VAL A 82 4.19 -6.03 5.43
N LEU A 83 3.81 -4.77 5.48
CA LEU A 83 3.94 -3.97 6.69
C LEU A 83 2.86 -4.39 7.68
N SER A 84 3.29 -4.75 8.87
CA SER A 84 2.40 -5.09 9.97
C SER A 84 2.59 -4.13 11.14
N SER A 85 1.51 -3.87 11.84
CA SER A 85 1.50 -3.09 13.06
C SER A 85 1.04 -3.97 14.21
N ASN A 86 1.63 -3.79 15.40
CA ASN A 86 1.15 -4.40 16.62
C ASN A 86 -0.12 -3.71 17.18
N SER A 87 -0.57 -2.65 16.52
CA SER A 87 -1.86 -2.04 16.78
C SER A 87 -2.99 -2.96 16.32
N PHE A 88 -4.05 -3.06 17.11
CA PHE A 88 -5.25 -3.83 16.73
C PHE A 88 -5.92 -3.32 15.43
N ARG A 89 -5.61 -2.09 15.02
CA ARG A 89 -6.16 -1.47 13.80
C ARG A 89 -5.49 -1.94 12.51
N GLY A 90 -4.24 -2.40 12.58
CA GLY A 90 -3.41 -2.57 11.39
C GLY A 90 -2.97 -1.22 10.81
N ILE A 91 -2.64 -1.21 9.52
CA ILE A 91 -2.17 -0.03 8.79
C ILE A 91 -3.13 0.22 7.63
N SER A 92 -3.80 1.37 7.62
CA SER A 92 -4.64 1.82 6.51
C SER A 92 -3.81 2.53 5.44
N HIS A 93 -4.37 2.70 4.26
CA HIS A 93 -3.75 3.47 3.19
C HIS A 93 -3.41 4.91 3.62
N LEU A 94 -4.25 5.53 4.43
CA LEU A 94 -4.02 6.87 4.97
C LEU A 94 -2.93 6.89 6.05
N ASP A 95 -2.76 5.79 6.80
CA ASP A 95 -1.63 5.65 7.74
C ASP A 95 -0.31 5.46 6.99
N ALA A 96 -0.32 4.74 5.85
CA ALA A 96 0.87 4.53 5.03
C ALA A 96 1.50 5.82 4.49
N ILE A 97 0.69 6.86 4.27
CA ILE A 97 1.17 8.18 3.84
C ILE A 97 1.26 9.20 4.99
N ASP A 98 1.21 8.76 6.23
CA ASP A 98 1.24 9.58 7.45
C ASP A 98 0.16 10.69 7.50
N LEU A 99 -0.95 10.53 6.79
CA LEU A 99 -1.97 11.58 6.71
C LEU A 99 -2.57 11.91 8.07
N ARG A 100 -2.65 10.94 8.98
CA ARG A 100 -3.27 11.08 10.29
C ARG A 100 -2.30 11.05 11.46
N ARG A 101 -1.04 10.85 11.22
CA ARG A 101 0.02 10.73 12.22
C ARG A 101 -0.31 9.76 13.35
N HIS A 102 -0.84 8.60 12.97
CA HIS A 102 -1.19 7.54 13.91
C HIS A 102 0.06 6.76 14.32
N ARG A 103 0.13 6.43 15.60
CA ARG A 103 1.10 5.46 16.07
C ARG A 103 0.68 4.05 15.66
N LEU A 104 1.61 3.31 15.10
CA LEU A 104 1.40 1.95 14.57
C LEU A 104 1.64 0.85 15.60
N THR A 105 2.25 1.17 16.74
CA THR A 105 2.48 0.23 17.84
C THR A 105 1.86 0.71 19.14
N SER A 106 1.32 -0.21 19.91
CA SER A 106 0.80 0.07 21.25
C SER A 106 1.84 -0.05 22.35
N LYS A 107 3.01 -0.64 22.06
CA LYS A 107 4.09 -0.86 23.03
C LYS A 107 5.38 -0.22 22.55
N LYS A 108 6.04 0.51 23.44
CA LYS A 108 7.33 1.14 23.15
C LYS A 108 8.37 0.04 22.93
N GLY A 109 9.02 0.02 21.77
CA GLY A 109 10.07 -0.92 21.40
C GLY A 109 9.62 -2.16 20.61
N ASP A 110 8.32 -2.35 20.41
CA ASP A 110 7.78 -3.47 19.64
C ASP A 110 7.44 -3.03 18.20
N GLY A 111 8.43 -3.08 17.32
CA GLY A 111 8.22 -2.80 15.90
C GLY A 111 8.25 -1.31 15.53
N ILE A 112 7.67 -0.98 14.39
CA ILE A 112 7.63 0.38 13.84
C ILE A 112 6.69 1.24 14.67
N SER A 113 7.18 2.35 15.23
CA SER A 113 6.40 3.23 16.10
C SER A 113 5.46 4.15 15.31
N ASP A 114 5.89 4.58 14.13
CA ASP A 114 5.09 5.27 13.12
C ASP A 114 5.61 4.94 11.72
N ILE A 115 4.91 5.40 10.69
CA ILE A 115 5.28 5.08 9.31
C ILE A 115 6.57 5.79 8.87
N CYS A 116 6.92 6.90 9.47
CA CYS A 116 8.16 7.61 9.15
C CYS A 116 9.39 6.79 9.54
N ASP A 117 9.36 6.09 10.69
CA ASP A 117 10.42 5.17 11.10
C ASP A 117 10.64 4.07 10.06
N PHE A 118 9.54 3.55 9.49
CA PHE A 118 9.63 2.58 8.41
C PHE A 118 10.33 3.15 7.18
N TYR A 119 9.97 4.36 6.75
CA TYR A 119 10.62 4.99 5.58
C TYR A 119 12.11 5.25 5.82
N VAL A 120 12.50 5.65 7.02
CA VAL A 120 13.92 5.80 7.39
C VAL A 120 14.64 4.45 7.26
N THR A 121 14.11 3.40 7.87
CA THR A 121 14.70 2.05 7.82
C THR A 121 14.81 1.52 6.38
N MET A 122 13.79 1.78 5.56
CA MET A 122 13.80 1.41 4.14
C MET A 122 14.95 2.09 3.38
N VAL A 123 15.13 3.40 3.57
CA VAL A 123 16.20 4.17 2.93
C VAL A 123 17.58 3.72 3.42
N GLU A 124 17.73 3.46 4.72
CA GLU A 124 18.97 2.90 5.29
C GLU A 124 19.31 1.54 4.66
N GLY A 125 18.32 0.66 4.52
CA GLY A 125 18.50 -0.65 3.88
C GLY A 125 18.88 -0.55 2.39
N LEU A 126 18.37 0.44 1.66
CA LEU A 126 18.78 0.71 0.28
C LEU A 126 20.24 1.20 0.24
N LYS A 127 20.61 2.12 1.12
CA LYS A 127 21.98 2.61 1.23
C LYS A 127 22.99 1.50 1.55
N GLU A 128 22.65 0.57 2.46
CA GLU A 128 23.49 -0.58 2.79
C GLU A 128 23.72 -1.51 1.58
N ARG A 129 22.78 -1.55 0.64
CA ARG A 129 22.88 -2.30 -0.60
C ARG A 129 23.62 -1.55 -1.71
N GLY A 130 24.01 -0.30 -1.49
CA GLY A 130 24.77 0.51 -2.44
C GLY A 130 23.95 1.35 -3.42
N PHE A 131 22.65 1.61 -3.06
CA PHE A 131 21.79 2.53 -3.80
C PHE A 131 21.85 3.96 -3.27
#